data_6fa10cea0b2455a06d9beb25ff1efaf5
#
_entry.id   6fa10cea0b2455a06d9beb25ff1efaf5
#
_cell.length_a   1.000
_cell.length_b   1.000
_cell.length_c   1.000
_cell.angle_alpha   90.00
_cell.angle_beta   90.00
_cell.angle_gamma   90.00
#
_symmetry.space_group_name_H-M   'P 1'
#
loop_
_entity.id
_entity.type
_entity.pdbx_description
1 polymer ?
#
loop_
_entity_poly.entity_id
_entity_poly.type
_entity_poly.pdbx_seq_one_letter_code
_entity_poly.pdbx_strand_id
1 'polypeptide(L)'
;NFFQKLFQFKQKMSPIFIKDNNNLPHINNAVIPQQPVKDTKIMAKIVQNEAPGQGDAKIWEYPPLSLLSDATGGKADRGDVKHNATTIEKTLESFGITAKVVEVNSGPAITQYALEISLGTKVSKITSLSNDLALATEAPTGQIRIEAPIPGRSLIGIEIPNRSLEI
;
A
#
# COMPACT_ATOMS: atom_id res chain seq x y z
N ASN A 1 -24.54 44.22 20.61
CA ASN A 1 -25.17 43.21 19.71
C ASN A 1 -24.14 42.33 19.05
N PHE A 2 -23.53 41.47 19.89
CA PHE A 2 -22.50 40.50 19.48
C PHE A 2 -23.07 39.42 18.55
N PHE A 3 -24.31 39.00 18.77
CA PHE A 3 -25.00 37.97 17.94
C PHE A 3 -25.31 38.41 16.52
N GLN A 4 -25.58 39.68 16.27
CA GLN A 4 -25.81 40.17 14.91
C GLN A 4 -24.52 40.24 14.08
N LYS A 5 -23.37 40.51 14.70
CA LYS A 5 -22.06 40.43 14.00
C LYS A 5 -21.67 38.99 13.62
N LEU A 6 -22.02 38.01 14.45
CA LEU A 6 -21.75 36.60 14.16
C LEU A 6 -22.59 36.07 12.99
N PHE A 7 -23.82 36.58 12.83
CA PHE A 7 -24.72 36.20 11.74
C PHE A 7 -24.29 36.79 10.37
N GLN A 8 -23.73 37.99 10.38
CA GLN A 8 -23.20 38.67 9.19
C GLN A 8 -21.89 37.99 8.69
N PHE A 9 -21.13 37.34 9.57
CA PHE A 9 -19.90 36.67 9.19
C PHE A 9 -20.17 35.33 8.45
N LYS A 10 -21.32 34.71 8.68
CA LYS A 10 -21.73 33.45 8.04
C LYS A 10 -22.21 33.61 6.59
N GLN A 11 -22.51 34.83 6.15
CA GLN A 11 -22.98 35.12 4.79
C GLN A 11 -21.86 35.45 3.78
N LYS A 12 -20.60 35.52 4.23
CA LYS A 12 -19.47 35.91 3.36
C LYS A 12 -18.57 34.75 2.95
N MET A 13 -18.99 33.52 3.18
CA MET A 13 -18.35 32.34 2.58
C MET A 13 -19.03 32.06 1.25
N SER A 14 -18.48 32.60 0.18
CA SER A 14 -18.83 32.21 -1.17
C SER A 14 -18.62 30.69 -1.34
N PRO A 15 -19.56 29.94 -1.91
CA PRO A 15 -19.30 28.55 -2.23
C PRO A 15 -18.15 28.47 -3.23
N ILE A 16 -17.17 27.64 -2.92
CA ILE A 16 -16.09 27.30 -3.85
C ILE A 16 -16.78 26.61 -5.03
N PHE A 17 -16.89 27.33 -6.14
CA PHE A 17 -17.41 26.77 -7.38
C PHE A 17 -16.34 25.85 -7.95
N ILE A 18 -16.46 24.55 -7.70
CA ILE A 18 -15.69 23.53 -8.40
C ILE A 18 -16.22 23.50 -9.83
N LYS A 19 -15.46 24.08 -10.74
CA LYS A 19 -15.75 24.04 -12.16
C LYS A 19 -15.48 22.61 -12.65
N ASP A 20 -16.53 21.82 -12.75
CA ASP A 20 -16.47 20.51 -13.38
C ASP A 20 -16.05 20.68 -14.84
N ASN A 21 -14.77 20.47 -15.11
CA ASN A 21 -14.27 20.36 -16.47
C ASN A 21 -14.65 18.98 -17.05
N ASN A 22 -15.94 18.79 -17.31
CA ASN A 22 -16.43 17.69 -18.14
C ASN A 22 -16.15 17.96 -19.63
N ASN A 23 -14.91 18.27 -19.96
CA ASN A 23 -14.43 18.30 -21.33
C ASN A 23 -13.34 17.22 -21.49
N LEU A 24 -13.73 15.98 -21.27
CA LEU A 24 -13.00 14.85 -21.80
C LEU A 24 -13.20 14.86 -23.32
N PRO A 25 -12.13 14.89 -24.14
CA PRO A 25 -12.28 14.73 -25.57
C PRO A 25 -12.94 13.36 -25.82
N HIS A 26 -14.09 13.39 -26.50
CA HIS A 26 -14.69 12.19 -27.05
C HIS A 26 -13.65 11.52 -27.95
N ILE A 27 -13.07 10.41 -27.47
CA ILE A 27 -12.32 9.52 -28.32
C ILE A 27 -13.39 8.86 -29.22
N ASN A 28 -13.54 9.43 -30.42
CA ASN A 28 -14.28 8.77 -31.47
C ASN A 28 -13.68 7.39 -31.64
N ASN A 29 -14.45 6.36 -31.38
CA ASN A 29 -14.16 4.99 -31.78
C ASN A 29 -13.96 5.00 -33.28
N ALA A 30 -12.73 5.28 -33.72
CA ALA A 30 -12.31 4.97 -35.07
C ALA A 30 -12.42 3.45 -35.18
N VAL A 31 -13.49 3.02 -35.79
CA VAL A 31 -13.64 1.66 -36.30
C VAL A 31 -12.46 1.41 -37.21
N ILE A 32 -11.47 0.67 -36.72
CA ILE A 32 -10.38 0.15 -37.52
C ILE A 32 -11.03 -0.81 -38.50
N PRO A 33 -11.02 -0.55 -39.81
CA PRO A 33 -11.52 -1.51 -40.78
C PRO A 33 -10.61 -2.76 -40.67
N GLN A 34 -11.16 -3.86 -40.21
CA GLN A 34 -10.50 -5.15 -40.31
C GLN A 34 -10.47 -5.52 -41.79
N GLN A 35 -9.36 -5.15 -42.45
CA GLN A 35 -9.08 -5.74 -43.76
C GLN A 35 -8.75 -7.22 -43.54
N PRO A 36 -9.36 -8.12 -44.29
CA PRO A 36 -9.00 -9.54 -44.22
C PRO A 36 -7.54 -9.68 -44.71
N VAL A 37 -6.67 -10.07 -43.79
CA VAL A 37 -5.26 -10.39 -44.10
C VAL A 37 -5.26 -11.67 -44.92
N LYS A 38 -5.43 -11.50 -46.23
CA LYS A 38 -5.06 -12.53 -47.21
C LYS A 38 -3.57 -12.37 -47.46
N ASP A 39 -2.75 -13.02 -46.65
CA ASP A 39 -1.39 -13.38 -47.08
C ASP A 39 -0.67 -14.13 -45.95
N THR A 40 -1.17 -15.32 -45.63
CA THR A 40 -0.47 -16.30 -44.79
C THR A 40 0.82 -16.85 -45.46
N LYS A 41 1.18 -16.31 -46.63
CA LYS A 41 2.37 -16.76 -47.37
C LYS A 41 3.64 -15.95 -47.09
N ILE A 42 3.54 -14.79 -46.43
CA ILE A 42 4.71 -13.95 -46.18
C ILE A 42 5.43 -14.35 -44.90
N MET A 43 4.72 -14.93 -43.90
CA MET A 43 5.38 -15.38 -42.67
C MET A 43 6.21 -16.66 -42.82
N ALA A 44 5.93 -17.48 -43.83
CA ALA A 44 6.73 -18.69 -44.09
C ALA A 44 8.08 -18.42 -44.77
N LYS A 45 8.31 -17.20 -45.25
CA LYS A 45 9.54 -16.87 -45.99
C LYS A 45 10.59 -16.10 -45.18
N ILE A 46 10.25 -15.69 -43.97
CA ILE A 46 11.18 -14.98 -43.09
C ILE A 46 11.98 -15.93 -42.18
N VAL A 47 11.54 -17.19 -42.07
CA VAL A 47 12.20 -18.20 -41.23
C VAL A 47 13.29 -19.02 -41.98
N GLN A 48 13.54 -18.71 -43.27
CA GLN A 48 14.57 -19.42 -44.06
C GLN A 48 15.76 -18.56 -44.44
N ASN A 49 16.12 -17.59 -43.62
CA ASN A 49 17.48 -17.02 -43.68
C ASN A 49 18.35 -17.85 -42.74
N GLU A 50 18.90 -18.92 -43.30
CA GLU A 50 20.00 -19.67 -42.70
C GLU A 50 21.18 -18.74 -42.49
N ALA A 51 21.36 -18.30 -41.25
CA ALA A 51 22.61 -17.69 -40.82
C ALA A 51 23.68 -18.81 -40.76
N PRO A 52 24.88 -18.64 -41.35
CA PRO A 52 25.92 -19.63 -41.27
C PRO A 52 26.53 -19.61 -39.85
N GLY A 53 26.22 -20.63 -39.09
CA GLY A 53 26.74 -20.80 -37.73
C GLY A 53 25.96 -21.87 -37.01
N GLN A 54 26.14 -23.12 -37.40
CA GLN A 54 25.70 -24.30 -36.62
C GLN A 54 26.55 -24.40 -35.36
N GLY A 55 26.24 -23.56 -34.35
CA GLY A 55 26.37 -23.93 -32.97
C GLY A 55 24.98 -24.34 -32.52
N ASP A 56 24.86 -25.51 -31.86
CA ASP A 56 23.62 -25.95 -31.24
C ASP A 56 23.00 -24.79 -30.45
N ALA A 57 22.09 -24.05 -31.10
CA ALA A 57 21.30 -23.01 -30.44
C ALA A 57 20.40 -23.77 -29.46
N LYS A 58 20.92 -23.98 -28.26
CA LYS A 58 20.20 -24.57 -27.16
C LYS A 58 18.95 -23.71 -26.96
N ILE A 59 17.82 -24.17 -27.52
CA ILE A 59 16.53 -23.51 -27.33
C ILE A 59 16.35 -23.38 -25.82
N TRP A 60 16.32 -22.12 -25.34
CA TRP A 60 16.13 -21.89 -23.92
C TRP A 60 14.76 -22.45 -23.50
N GLU A 61 14.79 -23.42 -22.62
CA GLU A 61 13.60 -24.07 -22.07
C GLU A 61 13.25 -23.41 -20.73
N TYR A 62 11.97 -23.05 -20.58
CA TYR A 62 11.50 -22.48 -19.33
C TYR A 62 11.69 -23.46 -18.18
N PRO A 63 12.15 -23.00 -17.01
CA PRO A 63 12.22 -23.85 -15.83
C PRO A 63 10.85 -24.47 -15.54
N PRO A 64 10.78 -25.77 -15.23
CA PRO A 64 9.50 -26.40 -14.90
C PRO A 64 8.93 -25.84 -13.60
N LEU A 65 7.61 -25.72 -13.53
CA LEU A 65 6.91 -25.23 -12.33
C LEU A 65 7.17 -26.09 -11.09
N SER A 66 7.63 -27.36 -11.29
CA SER A 66 8.03 -28.25 -10.18
C SER A 66 9.24 -27.75 -9.37
N LEU A 67 9.96 -26.74 -9.86
CA LEU A 67 10.98 -26.03 -9.07
C LEU A 67 10.39 -25.10 -8.02
N LEU A 68 9.10 -24.73 -8.15
CA LEU A 68 8.40 -24.02 -7.11
C LEU A 68 7.97 -25.03 -6.05
N SER A 69 8.31 -24.73 -4.80
CA SER A 69 7.89 -25.55 -3.68
C SER A 69 6.38 -25.39 -3.46
N ASP A 70 5.64 -26.49 -3.40
CA ASP A 70 4.24 -26.53 -2.94
C ASP A 70 4.19 -26.51 -1.39
N ALA A 71 5.18 -25.90 -0.74
CA ALA A 71 5.19 -25.79 0.70
C ALA A 71 3.91 -25.05 1.14
N THR A 72 3.00 -25.78 1.76
CA THR A 72 1.89 -25.21 2.50
C THR A 72 2.48 -24.49 3.71
N GLY A 73 2.86 -23.24 3.50
CA GLY A 73 3.43 -22.39 4.52
C GLY A 73 2.50 -22.28 5.72
N GLY A 74 3.05 -22.46 6.91
CA GLY A 74 2.32 -22.19 8.14
C GLY A 74 1.89 -20.73 8.19
N LYS A 75 0.73 -20.45 8.78
CA LYS A 75 0.33 -19.06 9.06
C LYS A 75 1.37 -18.38 9.93
N ALA A 76 1.66 -17.11 9.62
CA ALA A 76 2.57 -16.31 10.44
C ALA A 76 2.08 -16.24 11.89
N ASP A 77 2.98 -16.44 12.85
CA ASP A 77 2.69 -16.13 14.25
C ASP A 77 2.80 -14.62 14.46
N ARG A 78 1.65 -13.98 14.61
CA ARG A 78 1.51 -12.53 14.81
C ARG A 78 1.40 -12.15 16.29
N GLY A 79 1.43 -13.16 17.19
CA GLY A 79 1.13 -12.96 18.61
C GLY A 79 -0.32 -12.51 18.82
N ASP A 80 -0.60 -11.91 19.98
CA ASP A 80 -1.91 -11.36 20.28
C ASP A 80 -2.07 -9.95 19.67
N VAL A 81 -2.69 -9.90 18.51
CA VAL A 81 -2.93 -8.66 17.74
C VAL A 81 -3.76 -7.65 18.53
N LYS A 82 -4.76 -8.10 19.30
CA LYS A 82 -5.60 -7.22 20.11
C LYS A 82 -4.85 -6.65 21.31
N HIS A 83 -4.05 -7.48 21.95
CA HIS A 83 -3.18 -7.06 23.04
C HIS A 83 -2.19 -5.99 22.55
N ASN A 84 -1.53 -6.23 21.43
CA ASN A 84 -0.58 -5.27 20.84
C ASN A 84 -1.27 -3.94 20.51
N ALA A 85 -2.48 -3.96 19.93
CA ALA A 85 -3.23 -2.73 19.65
C ALA A 85 -3.49 -1.93 20.93
N THR A 86 -3.98 -2.59 21.97
CA THR A 86 -4.22 -1.94 23.27
C THR A 86 -2.94 -1.42 23.92
N THR A 87 -1.84 -2.17 23.80
CA THR A 87 -0.53 -1.77 24.33
C THR A 87 -0.01 -0.52 23.64
N ILE A 88 -0.14 -0.44 22.30
CA ILE A 88 0.23 0.74 21.53
C ILE A 88 -0.56 1.97 22.00
N GLU A 89 -1.90 1.84 22.11
CA GLU A 89 -2.74 2.95 22.55
C GLU A 89 -2.36 3.44 23.96
N LYS A 90 -2.21 2.53 24.91
CA LYS A 90 -1.81 2.85 26.29
C LYS A 90 -0.41 3.46 26.39
N THR A 91 0.54 2.95 25.60
CA THR A 91 1.89 3.49 25.57
C THR A 91 1.88 4.92 25.06
N LEU A 92 1.19 5.19 23.95
CA LEU A 92 1.06 6.55 23.41
C LEU A 92 0.35 7.49 24.41
N GLU A 93 -0.70 7.00 25.06
CA GLU A 93 -1.42 7.76 26.10
C GLU A 93 -0.53 8.14 27.26
N SER A 94 0.35 7.24 27.73
CA SER A 94 1.31 7.52 28.80
C SER A 94 2.30 8.65 28.48
N PHE A 95 2.57 8.84 27.18
CA PHE A 95 3.38 9.98 26.67
C PHE A 95 2.53 11.20 26.31
N GLY A 96 1.24 11.20 26.70
CA GLY A 96 0.32 12.30 26.44
C GLY A 96 -0.09 12.45 24.97
N ILE A 97 -0.14 11.32 24.24
CA ILE A 97 -0.60 11.24 22.85
C ILE A 97 -1.88 10.43 22.81
N THR A 98 -3.00 11.09 22.50
CA THR A 98 -4.28 10.38 22.29
C THR A 98 -4.31 9.83 20.87
N ALA A 99 -4.25 8.53 20.75
CA ALA A 99 -4.33 7.80 19.48
C ALA A 99 -5.24 6.59 19.63
N LYS A 100 -5.87 6.18 18.53
CA LYS A 100 -6.75 5.01 18.49
C LYS A 100 -6.40 4.14 17.29
N VAL A 101 -6.25 2.83 17.51
CA VAL A 101 -6.09 1.86 16.43
C VAL A 101 -7.44 1.63 15.75
N VAL A 102 -7.54 2.01 14.49
CA VAL A 102 -8.76 1.92 13.70
C VAL A 102 -8.76 0.72 12.76
N GLU A 103 -7.58 0.24 12.40
CA GLU A 103 -7.43 -0.86 11.46
C GLU A 103 -6.15 -1.65 11.75
N VAL A 104 -6.18 -2.96 11.52
CA VAL A 104 -5.00 -3.82 11.61
C VAL A 104 -4.86 -4.63 10.33
N ASN A 105 -3.74 -4.45 9.65
CA ASN A 105 -3.39 -5.13 8.42
C ASN A 105 -2.32 -6.19 8.68
N SER A 106 -2.72 -7.45 8.58
CA SER A 106 -1.84 -8.59 8.84
C SER A 106 -1.18 -9.04 7.54
N GLY A 107 0.14 -8.88 7.45
CA GLY A 107 0.95 -9.38 6.35
C GLY A 107 1.70 -10.67 6.71
N PRO A 108 2.46 -11.23 5.75
CA PRO A 108 3.22 -12.46 5.94
C PRO A 108 4.43 -12.28 6.88
N ALA A 109 5.04 -11.11 6.90
CA ALA A 109 6.24 -10.81 7.68
C ALA A 109 6.00 -9.77 8.77
N ILE A 110 5.05 -8.87 8.57
CA ILE A 110 4.74 -7.75 9.46
C ILE A 110 3.24 -7.64 9.70
N THR A 111 2.88 -7.05 10.84
CA THR A 111 1.51 -6.61 11.13
C THR A 111 1.53 -5.09 11.29
N GLN A 112 0.72 -4.39 10.49
CA GLN A 112 0.60 -2.94 10.51
C GLN A 112 -0.65 -2.55 11.31
N TYR A 113 -0.48 -1.67 12.28
CA TYR A 113 -1.53 -1.05 13.07
C TYR A 113 -1.73 0.38 12.56
N ALA A 114 -2.88 0.69 11.97
CA ALA A 114 -3.21 2.02 11.50
C ALA A 114 -3.91 2.80 12.59
N LEU A 115 -3.32 3.94 12.96
CA LEU A 115 -3.79 4.78 14.06
C LEU A 115 -4.34 6.09 13.55
N GLU A 116 -5.47 6.48 14.13
CA GLU A 116 -5.98 7.83 14.09
C GLU A 116 -5.45 8.60 15.31
N ILE A 117 -4.96 9.82 15.10
CA ILE A 117 -4.41 10.69 16.13
C ILE A 117 -5.27 11.92 16.33
N SER A 118 -5.30 12.44 17.56
CA SER A 118 -5.99 13.68 17.86
C SER A 118 -5.36 14.88 17.14
N LEU A 119 -6.21 15.79 16.69
CA LEU A 119 -5.80 17.02 16.04
C LEU A 119 -4.80 17.81 16.92
N GLY A 120 -3.75 18.34 16.29
CA GLY A 120 -2.71 19.10 16.97
C GLY A 120 -1.54 18.26 17.50
N THR A 121 -1.62 16.94 17.42
CA THR A 121 -0.49 16.06 17.78
C THR A 121 0.61 16.18 16.73
N LYS A 122 1.85 16.43 17.15
CA LYS A 122 3.00 16.45 16.26
C LYS A 122 3.40 15.01 15.89
N VAL A 123 3.45 14.72 14.61
CA VAL A 123 3.85 13.40 14.08
C VAL A 123 5.25 13.01 14.55
N SER A 124 6.19 13.97 14.59
CA SER A 124 7.56 13.75 15.07
C SER A 124 7.63 13.22 16.51
N LYS A 125 6.65 13.57 17.36
CA LYS A 125 6.58 13.04 18.71
C LYS A 125 6.30 11.54 18.73
N ILE A 126 5.47 11.07 17.79
CA ILE A 126 5.14 9.65 17.67
C ILE A 126 6.35 8.88 17.09
N THR A 127 6.99 9.42 16.04
CA THR A 127 8.14 8.75 15.43
C THR A 127 9.34 8.63 16.38
N SER A 128 9.50 9.55 17.33
CA SER A 128 10.55 9.46 18.34
C SER A 128 10.33 8.36 19.37
N LEU A 129 9.11 7.85 19.52
CA LEU A 129 8.74 6.79 20.47
C LEU A 129 8.89 5.36 19.89
N SER A 130 9.58 5.21 18.75
CA SER A 130 9.72 3.90 18.10
C SER A 130 10.36 2.85 19.01
N ASN A 131 11.38 3.22 19.79
CA ASN A 131 12.03 2.30 20.71
C ASN A 131 11.15 1.96 21.93
N ASP A 132 10.41 2.95 22.46
CA ASP A 132 9.51 2.75 23.59
C ASP A 132 8.34 1.83 23.20
N LEU A 133 7.81 2.02 22.00
CA LEU A 133 6.77 1.16 21.43
C LEU A 133 7.28 -0.25 21.12
N ALA A 134 8.51 -0.38 20.60
CA ALA A 134 9.13 -1.67 20.36
C ALA A 134 9.30 -2.47 21.66
N LEU A 135 9.73 -1.79 22.74
CA LEU A 135 9.86 -2.38 24.06
C LEU A 135 8.50 -2.79 24.63
N ALA A 136 7.51 -1.89 24.58
CA ALA A 136 6.17 -2.13 25.14
C ALA A 136 5.42 -3.26 24.43
N THR A 137 5.63 -3.43 23.11
CA THR A 137 4.97 -4.48 22.31
C THR A 137 5.78 -5.77 22.24
N GLU A 138 6.94 -5.82 22.92
CA GLU A 138 7.85 -6.97 22.88
C GLU A 138 8.19 -7.38 21.43
N ALA A 139 8.49 -6.37 20.58
CA ALA A 139 8.77 -6.60 19.17
C ALA A 139 9.90 -7.64 18.99
N PRO A 140 9.70 -8.72 18.21
CA PRO A 140 10.66 -9.84 18.13
C PRO A 140 12.07 -9.44 17.69
N THR A 141 12.16 -8.39 16.84
CA THR A 141 13.44 -7.86 16.35
C THR A 141 13.99 -6.73 17.22
N GLY A 142 13.29 -6.34 18.29
CA GLY A 142 13.61 -5.16 19.09
C GLY A 142 13.40 -3.82 18.36
N GLN A 143 12.81 -3.85 17.17
CA GLN A 143 12.57 -2.68 16.34
C GLN A 143 11.18 -2.71 15.73
N ILE A 144 10.58 -1.52 15.57
CA ILE A 144 9.35 -1.31 14.81
C ILE A 144 9.58 -0.21 13.76
N ARG A 145 8.75 -0.19 12.73
CA ARG A 145 8.74 0.88 11.76
C ARG A 145 7.49 1.73 11.92
N ILE A 146 7.68 3.06 11.90
CA ILE A 146 6.56 4.00 11.94
C ILE A 146 6.47 4.68 10.58
N GLU A 147 5.34 4.53 9.91
CA GLU A 147 5.01 5.16 8.64
C GLU A 147 4.03 6.30 8.89
N ALA A 148 4.50 7.52 8.72
CA ALA A 148 3.70 8.67 9.12
C ALA A 148 3.81 9.83 8.10
N PRO A 149 2.77 10.04 7.29
CA PRO A 149 1.51 9.30 7.24
C PRO A 149 1.59 8.00 6.41
N ILE A 150 0.59 7.13 6.52
CA ILE A 150 0.40 6.03 5.56
C ILE A 150 0.05 6.66 4.20
N PRO A 151 0.72 6.26 3.09
CA PRO A 151 0.47 6.82 1.77
C PRO A 151 -1.02 6.82 1.38
N GLY A 152 -1.53 7.99 0.98
CA GLY A 152 -2.93 8.16 0.59
C GLY A 152 -3.96 8.15 1.73
N ARG A 153 -3.52 8.13 3.00
CA ARG A 153 -4.40 8.08 4.18
C ARG A 153 -3.97 9.09 5.25
N SER A 154 -4.93 9.63 6.00
CA SER A 154 -4.65 10.51 7.15
C SER A 154 -4.44 9.71 8.44
N LEU A 155 -3.71 8.59 8.35
CA LEU A 155 -3.42 7.66 9.44
C LEU A 155 -1.93 7.47 9.60
N ILE A 156 -1.52 7.05 10.80
CA ILE A 156 -0.13 6.65 11.08
C ILE A 156 -0.08 5.13 11.18
N GLY A 157 0.85 4.51 10.47
CA GLY A 157 1.11 3.08 10.54
C GLY A 157 2.23 2.76 11.52
N ILE A 158 1.97 1.80 12.43
CA ILE A 158 3.01 1.17 13.26
C ILE A 158 3.14 -0.28 12.78
N GLU A 159 4.29 -0.61 12.23
CA GLU A 159 4.61 -1.94 11.69
C GLU A 159 5.43 -2.73 12.70
N ILE A 160 4.87 -3.83 13.16
CA ILE A 160 5.53 -4.76 14.08
C ILE A 160 5.87 -6.03 13.31
N PRO A 161 7.13 -6.51 13.35
CA PRO A 161 7.51 -7.79 12.77
C PRO A 161 6.73 -8.94 13.40
N ASN A 162 6.31 -9.91 12.60
CA ASN A 162 5.69 -11.13 13.11
C ASN A 162 6.76 -12.02 13.80
N ARG A 163 6.35 -12.89 14.71
CA ARG A 163 7.24 -13.83 15.38
C ARG A 163 7.73 -14.92 14.43
N SER A 164 6.92 -15.28 13.44
CA SER A 164 7.31 -16.16 12.33
C SER A 164 6.81 -15.62 11.00
N LEU A 165 7.47 -16.01 9.92
CA LEU A 165 7.07 -15.66 8.56
C LEU A 165 5.98 -16.62 8.08
N GLU A 166 5.10 -16.12 7.24
CA GLU A 166 4.21 -16.94 6.41
C GLU A 166 4.95 -17.23 5.09
N ILE A 167 5.26 -18.48 4.83
CA ILE A 167 6.02 -18.94 3.66
C ILE A 167 5.10 -19.75 2.76
#